data_af88cf86687856eaf2b66e67bbf3fe87
#
_entry.id   af88cf86687856eaf2b66e67bbf3fe87
#
_cell.length_a   1.000
_cell.length_b   1.000
_cell.length_c   1.000
_cell.angle_alpha   90.00
_cell.angle_beta   90.00
_cell.angle_gamma   90.00
#
_symmetry.space_group_name_H-M   'P 1'
#
loop_
_entity.id
_entity.type
_entity.pdbx_description
1 polymer ?
#
loop_
_entity_poly.entity_id
_entity_poly.type
_entity_poly.pdbx_seq_one_letter_code
_entity_poly.pdbx_strand_id
1 'polypeptide(L)'
;MNRRVNDLRAASVQFQHVPGDKAANLATVRAWTAQAAAACAELVIFPEMCLTGYWHLRDLPREALDALAEPVPDGESTQALLALAAEYQLSVGAGFIERDADGRLFNSYVVAMPDGRTACHRKLHAFINEHISSGSDYTLFDLPNGTRAGILICYDCNLGENVRINALQGAEVLIAPHQTGGCATPSPRCMGAIDVALWENRAVDPAAIEAEFRGPKGREWLLKWLPARAHDNGIYLIFSNGVGRDDNEVRTGNAMILDPYGDVLAETWQAGDDMVLADLKAETRAMCTGVRWIRSRRPELYKAVSTPTGREQDIRTVRFSTADPEASNRD
;
A
#
# COMPACT_ATOMS: atom_id res chain seq x y z
N MET A 1 -13.53 21.09 19.44
CA MET A 1 -13.55 21.75 18.12
C MET A 1 -14.16 20.79 17.12
N ASN A 2 -15.29 21.13 16.50
CA ASN A 2 -15.82 20.34 15.41
C ASN A 2 -14.92 20.56 14.19
N ARG A 3 -14.07 19.59 13.88
CA ARG A 3 -13.26 19.58 12.66
C ARG A 3 -14.25 19.44 11.48
N ARG A 4 -14.23 20.39 10.55
CA ARG A 4 -14.96 20.20 9.28
C ARG A 4 -14.23 19.10 8.51
N VAL A 5 -14.90 17.98 8.31
CA VAL A 5 -14.43 16.93 7.39
C VAL A 5 -14.86 17.37 6.00
N ASN A 6 -13.92 17.44 5.07
CA ASN A 6 -14.18 17.83 3.70
C ASN A 6 -14.19 16.60 2.80
N ASP A 7 -14.92 16.65 1.70
CA ASP A 7 -14.83 15.67 0.63
C ASP A 7 -13.37 15.66 0.09
N LEU A 8 -12.94 14.52 -0.41
CA LEU A 8 -11.62 14.34 -1.01
C LEU A 8 -11.76 13.57 -2.32
N ARG A 9 -11.26 14.12 -3.43
CA ARG A 9 -11.14 13.38 -4.68
C ARG A 9 -9.78 12.72 -4.75
N ALA A 10 -9.77 11.38 -4.75
CA ALA A 10 -8.54 10.59 -4.70
C ALA A 10 -8.36 9.71 -5.93
N ALA A 11 -7.10 9.53 -6.34
CA ALA A 11 -6.68 8.64 -7.40
C ALA A 11 -5.78 7.54 -6.84
N SER A 12 -5.95 6.32 -7.35
CA SER A 12 -5.09 5.18 -7.10
C SER A 12 -4.53 4.65 -8.41
N VAL A 13 -3.21 4.54 -8.50
CA VAL A 13 -2.50 4.12 -9.71
C VAL A 13 -1.95 2.72 -9.51
N GLN A 14 -2.06 1.89 -10.55
CA GLN A 14 -1.23 0.71 -10.75
C GLN A 14 -0.28 0.95 -11.91
N PHE A 15 0.98 0.58 -11.75
CA PHE A 15 1.93 0.62 -12.88
C PHE A 15 3.07 -0.38 -12.70
N GLN A 16 3.67 -0.78 -13.83
CA GLN A 16 4.85 -1.63 -13.83
C GLN A 16 6.10 -0.77 -13.66
N HIS A 17 6.75 -0.88 -12.51
CA HIS A 17 8.03 -0.22 -12.27
C HIS A 17 9.17 -0.87 -13.07
N VAL A 18 10.20 -0.08 -13.34
CA VAL A 18 11.48 -0.55 -13.89
C VAL A 18 12.42 -0.82 -12.70
N PRO A 19 12.89 -2.07 -12.49
CA PRO A 19 13.75 -2.41 -11.38
C PRO A 19 15.02 -1.55 -11.32
N GLY A 20 15.24 -0.84 -10.20
CA GLY A 20 16.42 -0.01 -9.95
C GLY A 20 16.48 1.32 -10.73
N ASP A 21 15.59 1.58 -11.67
CA ASP A 21 15.61 2.82 -12.47
C ASP A 21 14.66 3.88 -11.89
N LYS A 22 15.17 4.63 -10.89
CA LYS A 22 14.42 5.70 -10.24
C LYS A 22 13.98 6.80 -11.23
N ALA A 23 14.79 7.10 -12.22
CA ALA A 23 14.49 8.17 -13.18
C ALA A 23 13.30 7.79 -14.09
N ALA A 24 13.28 6.58 -14.63
CA ALA A 24 12.17 6.06 -15.42
C ALA A 24 10.89 5.97 -14.58
N ASN A 25 10.99 5.49 -13.35
CA ASN A 25 9.85 5.37 -12.44
C ASN A 25 9.28 6.74 -12.04
N LEU A 26 10.14 7.74 -11.74
CA LEU A 26 9.71 9.11 -11.50
C LEU A 26 9.04 9.75 -12.72
N ALA A 27 9.51 9.46 -13.93
CA ALA A 27 8.86 9.93 -15.14
C ALA A 27 7.43 9.36 -15.28
N THR A 28 7.24 8.08 -14.93
CA THR A 28 5.91 7.45 -14.88
C THR A 28 5.03 8.09 -13.81
N VAL A 29 5.56 8.30 -12.59
CA VAL A 29 4.85 9.00 -11.50
C VAL A 29 4.43 10.40 -11.93
N ARG A 30 5.31 11.18 -12.59
CA ARG A 30 4.99 12.50 -13.13
C ARG A 30 3.83 12.43 -14.13
N ALA A 31 3.87 11.50 -15.09
CA ALA A 31 2.85 11.37 -16.13
C ALA A 31 1.46 11.09 -15.55
N TRP A 32 1.37 10.15 -14.59
CA TRP A 32 0.11 9.84 -13.92
C TRP A 32 -0.34 10.94 -12.95
N THR A 33 0.59 11.64 -12.29
CA THR A 33 0.26 12.82 -11.46
C THR A 33 -0.39 13.91 -12.31
N ALA A 34 0.13 14.19 -13.50
CA ALA A 34 -0.47 15.14 -14.43
C ALA A 34 -1.89 14.73 -14.84
N GLN A 35 -2.13 13.44 -15.11
CA GLN A 35 -3.47 12.92 -15.43
C GLN A 35 -4.43 13.01 -14.24
N ALA A 36 -3.97 12.69 -13.02
CA ALA A 36 -4.76 12.85 -11.79
C ALA A 36 -5.15 14.31 -11.57
N ALA A 37 -4.22 15.25 -11.76
CA ALA A 37 -4.50 16.69 -11.68
C ALA A 37 -5.53 17.14 -12.72
N ALA A 38 -5.41 16.68 -13.98
CA ALA A 38 -6.37 16.97 -15.04
C ALA A 38 -7.78 16.43 -14.71
N ALA A 39 -7.87 15.33 -13.92
CA ALA A 39 -9.10 14.79 -13.39
C ALA A 39 -9.54 15.41 -12.05
N CYS A 40 -8.91 16.52 -11.64
CA CYS A 40 -9.19 17.25 -10.39
C CYS A 40 -8.99 16.40 -9.12
N ALA A 41 -8.07 15.45 -9.09
CA ALA A 41 -7.70 14.75 -7.89
C ALA A 41 -6.93 15.68 -6.93
N GLU A 42 -7.13 15.52 -5.62
CA GLU A 42 -6.42 16.22 -4.55
C GLU A 42 -5.35 15.33 -3.91
N LEU A 43 -5.44 14.01 -4.16
CA LEU A 43 -4.49 13.00 -3.72
C LEU A 43 -4.32 11.97 -4.84
N VAL A 44 -3.06 11.64 -5.19
CA VAL A 44 -2.72 10.49 -6.02
C VAL A 44 -1.75 9.61 -5.27
N ILE A 45 -2.00 8.30 -5.27
CA ILE A 45 -1.10 7.32 -4.64
C ILE A 45 -0.61 6.28 -5.64
N PHE A 46 0.65 5.91 -5.46
CA PHE A 46 1.39 4.96 -6.29
C PHE A 46 1.76 3.71 -5.47
N PRO A 47 2.17 2.60 -6.11
CA PRO A 47 2.48 1.35 -5.40
C PRO A 47 3.65 1.45 -4.41
N GLU A 48 3.71 0.47 -3.51
CA GLU A 48 4.86 0.21 -2.63
C GLU A 48 6.17 0.14 -3.43
N MET A 49 7.23 0.78 -2.94
CA MET A 49 8.59 0.71 -3.52
C MET A 49 8.65 1.00 -5.02
N CYS A 50 7.67 1.68 -5.56
CA CYS A 50 7.51 1.88 -6.99
C CYS A 50 8.64 2.70 -7.64
N LEU A 51 9.40 3.48 -6.86
CA LEU A 51 10.52 4.24 -7.39
C LEU A 51 11.80 3.41 -7.50
N THR A 52 12.05 2.51 -6.54
CA THR A 52 13.25 1.67 -6.53
C THR A 52 13.03 0.28 -7.12
N GLY A 53 11.76 -0.13 -7.31
CA GLY A 53 11.37 -1.50 -7.61
C GLY A 53 11.26 -2.36 -6.36
N TYR A 54 10.76 -3.61 -6.49
CA TYR A 54 10.41 -4.40 -5.33
C TYR A 54 11.05 -5.80 -5.32
N TRP A 55 10.58 -6.76 -6.15
CA TRP A 55 10.93 -8.17 -5.96
C TRP A 55 12.38 -8.50 -6.24
N HIS A 56 13.04 -7.78 -7.16
CA HIS A 56 14.47 -7.92 -7.43
C HIS A 56 15.35 -7.55 -6.24
N LEU A 57 14.84 -6.73 -5.31
CA LEU A 57 15.61 -6.28 -4.13
C LEU A 57 15.96 -7.43 -3.18
N ARG A 58 15.21 -8.54 -3.20
CA ARG A 58 15.42 -9.68 -2.30
C ARG A 58 16.81 -10.29 -2.41
N ASP A 59 17.42 -10.23 -3.59
CA ASP A 59 18.70 -10.85 -3.91
C ASP A 59 19.85 -9.82 -3.99
N LEU A 60 19.58 -8.53 -3.74
CA LEU A 60 20.62 -7.50 -3.80
C LEU A 60 21.49 -7.50 -2.54
N PRO A 61 22.83 -7.39 -2.69
CA PRO A 61 23.73 -7.16 -1.57
C PRO A 61 23.53 -5.76 -0.98
N ARG A 62 24.01 -5.56 0.24
CA ARG A 62 23.86 -4.31 0.98
C ARG A 62 24.33 -3.08 0.19
N GLU A 63 25.46 -3.15 -0.50
CA GLU A 63 26.01 -2.03 -1.27
C GLU A 63 25.07 -1.60 -2.41
N ALA A 64 24.40 -2.56 -3.08
CA ALA A 64 23.45 -2.24 -4.14
C ALA A 64 22.17 -1.58 -3.58
N LEU A 65 21.71 -2.02 -2.41
CA LEU A 65 20.59 -1.39 -1.71
C LEU A 65 20.96 0.02 -1.26
N ASP A 66 22.18 0.24 -0.72
CA ASP A 66 22.69 1.55 -0.32
C ASP A 66 22.76 2.53 -1.50
N ALA A 67 23.09 2.05 -2.71
CA ALA A 67 23.10 2.87 -3.92
C ALA A 67 21.70 3.34 -4.36
N LEU A 68 20.65 2.58 -4.04
CA LEU A 68 19.26 2.94 -4.32
C LEU A 68 18.64 3.81 -3.23
N ALA A 69 19.14 3.69 -2.00
CA ALA A 69 18.54 4.29 -0.81
C ALA A 69 18.79 5.80 -0.71
N GLU A 70 17.80 6.52 -0.23
CA GLU A 70 17.85 7.97 -0.07
C GLU A 70 17.41 8.40 1.34
N PRO A 71 17.94 9.52 1.87
CA PRO A 71 17.40 10.10 3.09
C PRO A 71 16.03 10.73 2.87
N VAL A 72 15.20 10.78 3.90
CA VAL A 72 13.93 11.51 3.91
C VAL A 72 14.03 12.62 4.97
N PRO A 73 13.67 13.88 4.65
CA PRO A 73 13.04 14.36 3.40
C PRO A 73 14.02 14.81 2.29
N ASP A 74 15.33 14.79 2.53
CA ASP A 74 16.32 15.52 1.73
C ASP A 74 16.75 14.79 0.44
N GLY A 75 16.32 13.53 0.23
CA GLY A 75 16.67 12.73 -0.93
C GLY A 75 15.97 13.21 -2.22
N GLU A 76 16.60 12.90 -3.36
CA GLU A 76 16.15 13.32 -4.69
C GLU A 76 14.70 12.93 -4.98
N SER A 77 14.30 11.70 -4.61
CA SER A 77 12.95 11.21 -4.82
C SER A 77 11.92 12.03 -4.03
N THR A 78 12.18 12.31 -2.75
CA THR A 78 11.27 13.15 -1.93
C THR A 78 11.18 14.57 -2.49
N GLN A 79 12.29 15.16 -2.91
CA GLN A 79 12.31 16.50 -3.49
C GLN A 79 11.56 16.54 -4.84
N ALA A 80 11.69 15.50 -5.66
CA ALA A 80 10.92 15.36 -6.90
C ALA A 80 9.40 15.24 -6.63
N LEU A 81 8.99 14.46 -5.62
CA LEU A 81 7.59 14.35 -5.22
C LEU A 81 7.03 15.69 -4.69
N LEU A 82 7.82 16.46 -3.91
CA LEU A 82 7.44 17.78 -3.45
C LEU A 82 7.28 18.77 -4.61
N ALA A 83 8.19 18.71 -5.59
CA ALA A 83 8.09 19.53 -6.81
C ALA A 83 6.82 19.20 -7.60
N LEU A 84 6.48 17.91 -7.76
CA LEU A 84 5.24 17.47 -8.41
C LEU A 84 4.00 17.94 -7.65
N ALA A 85 4.00 17.79 -6.33
CA ALA A 85 2.88 18.22 -5.49
C ALA A 85 2.65 19.74 -5.62
N ALA A 86 3.72 20.53 -5.63
CA ALA A 86 3.64 21.98 -5.81
C ALA A 86 3.22 22.37 -7.24
N GLU A 87 3.75 21.71 -8.28
CA GLU A 87 3.43 21.97 -9.69
C GLU A 87 1.96 21.69 -10.00
N TYR A 88 1.44 20.56 -9.55
CA TYR A 88 0.07 20.10 -9.86
C TYR A 88 -0.95 20.41 -8.76
N GLN A 89 -0.54 21.01 -7.64
CA GLN A 89 -1.40 21.41 -6.50
C GLN A 89 -2.23 20.25 -5.92
N LEU A 90 -1.62 19.04 -5.84
CA LEU A 90 -2.23 17.86 -5.21
C LEU A 90 -1.18 17.09 -4.39
N SER A 91 -1.63 16.25 -3.46
CA SER A 91 -0.75 15.39 -2.67
C SER A 91 -0.34 14.16 -3.47
N VAL A 92 0.95 13.80 -3.44
CA VAL A 92 1.54 12.70 -4.21
C VAL A 92 2.20 11.70 -3.28
N GLY A 93 1.76 10.43 -3.30
CA GLY A 93 2.31 9.36 -2.47
C GLY A 93 3.07 8.32 -3.29
N ALA A 94 4.35 8.03 -2.96
CA ALA A 94 5.15 6.99 -3.61
C ALA A 94 6.13 6.33 -2.62
N GLY A 95 6.52 5.07 -2.92
CA GLY A 95 7.41 4.26 -2.07
C GLY A 95 8.79 4.03 -2.67
N PHE A 96 9.81 3.95 -1.80
CA PHE A 96 11.21 3.70 -2.15
C PHE A 96 12.02 3.22 -0.94
N ILE A 97 13.31 2.89 -1.14
CA ILE A 97 14.24 2.56 -0.05
C ILE A 97 14.70 3.84 0.62
N GLU A 98 14.37 4.00 1.91
CA GLU A 98 14.90 5.05 2.77
C GLU A 98 16.19 4.59 3.45
N ARG A 99 17.15 5.50 3.63
CA ARG A 99 18.29 5.35 4.53
C ARG A 99 18.19 6.41 5.63
N ASP A 100 18.13 5.98 6.89
CA ASP A 100 18.12 6.90 8.04
C ASP A 100 19.53 7.42 8.38
N ALA A 101 19.58 8.32 9.37
CA ALA A 101 20.83 8.93 9.82
C ALA A 101 21.82 7.92 10.42
N ASP A 102 21.34 6.78 10.91
CA ASP A 102 22.16 5.69 11.46
C ASP A 102 22.60 4.68 10.38
N GLY A 103 22.24 4.91 9.12
CA GLY A 103 22.54 4.04 7.99
C GLY A 103 21.66 2.81 7.88
N ARG A 104 20.54 2.73 8.62
CA ARG A 104 19.57 1.63 8.47
C ARG A 104 18.71 1.89 7.23
N LEU A 105 18.33 0.80 6.56
CA LEU A 105 17.46 0.85 5.39
C LEU A 105 16.02 0.46 5.76
N PHE A 106 15.07 1.13 5.12
CA PHE A 106 13.64 0.88 5.31
C PHE A 106 12.90 0.86 3.98
N ASN A 107 11.86 0.04 3.91
CA ASN A 107 10.81 0.18 2.92
C ASN A 107 9.89 1.31 3.40
N SER A 108 9.99 2.46 2.75
CA SER A 108 9.29 3.68 3.18
C SER A 108 8.33 4.19 2.11
N TYR A 109 7.27 4.81 2.58
CA TYR A 109 6.27 5.46 1.74
C TYR A 109 6.14 6.93 2.14
N VAL A 110 6.35 7.81 1.18
CA VAL A 110 6.29 9.26 1.39
C VAL A 110 5.05 9.83 0.71
N VAL A 111 4.31 10.68 1.41
CA VAL A 111 3.28 11.55 0.83
C VAL A 111 3.79 12.97 0.88
N ALA A 112 4.08 13.54 -0.28
CA ALA A 112 4.44 14.93 -0.46
C ALA A 112 3.19 15.78 -0.71
N MET A 113 3.07 16.93 -0.04
CA MET A 113 1.90 17.79 -0.09
C MET A 113 2.23 19.15 -0.74
N PRO A 114 1.25 19.80 -1.41
CA PRO A 114 1.48 21.04 -2.13
C PRO A 114 1.88 22.22 -1.24
N ASP A 115 1.65 22.13 0.07
CA ASP A 115 2.07 23.11 1.06
C ASP A 115 3.53 22.91 1.56
N GLY A 116 4.27 21.99 0.95
CA GLY A 116 5.66 21.67 1.27
C GLY A 116 5.86 20.68 2.42
N ARG A 117 4.78 20.21 3.06
CA ARG A 117 4.86 19.16 4.09
C ARG A 117 5.05 17.78 3.46
N THR A 118 5.68 16.89 4.22
CA THR A 118 5.78 15.46 3.91
C THR A 118 5.29 14.62 5.08
N ALA A 119 4.76 13.46 4.78
CA ALA A 119 4.56 12.37 5.74
C ALA A 119 5.32 11.14 5.25
N CYS A 120 6.10 10.52 6.13
CA CYS A 120 6.87 9.32 5.81
C CYS A 120 6.46 8.18 6.76
N HIS A 121 6.17 7.02 6.19
CA HIS A 121 5.86 5.80 6.94
C HIS A 121 6.84 4.70 6.55
N ARG A 122 7.44 4.05 7.54
CA ARG A 122 8.32 2.89 7.40
C ARG A 122 7.50 1.62 7.60
N LYS A 123 7.56 0.68 6.66
CA LYS A 123 6.84 -0.59 6.73
C LYS A 123 7.09 -1.30 8.04
N LEU A 124 6.01 -1.67 8.75
CA LEU A 124 6.09 -2.30 10.07
C LEU A 124 6.57 -3.76 9.98
N HIS A 125 6.24 -4.44 8.87
CA HIS A 125 6.56 -5.86 8.65
C HIS A 125 7.39 -6.00 7.37
N ALA A 126 8.66 -5.55 7.42
CA ALA A 126 9.59 -5.63 6.30
C ALA A 126 10.20 -7.02 6.19
N PHE A 127 10.10 -7.65 5.00
CA PHE A 127 10.61 -9.03 4.79
C PHE A 127 11.40 -9.22 3.50
N ILE A 128 11.39 -8.23 2.59
CA ILE A 128 11.90 -8.43 1.23
C ILE A 128 13.41 -8.73 1.19
N ASN A 129 14.19 -8.14 2.07
CA ASN A 129 15.62 -8.33 2.17
C ASN A 129 16.06 -8.20 3.64
N GLU A 130 17.08 -8.96 4.05
CA GLU A 130 17.59 -8.97 5.44
C GLU A 130 18.19 -7.64 5.90
N HIS A 131 18.65 -6.81 4.95
CA HIS A 131 19.21 -5.50 5.23
C HIS A 131 18.16 -4.40 5.37
N ILE A 132 16.87 -4.69 5.09
CA ILE A 132 15.78 -3.74 5.23
C ILE A 132 15.07 -3.96 6.57
N SER A 133 15.14 -2.95 7.43
CA SER A 133 14.58 -2.98 8.78
C SER A 133 13.07 -2.72 8.77
N SER A 134 12.39 -3.24 9.78
CA SER A 134 10.99 -2.88 10.07
C SER A 134 10.91 -1.53 10.80
N GLY A 135 9.87 -0.76 10.50
CA GLY A 135 9.49 0.42 11.26
C GLY A 135 8.87 0.07 12.61
N SER A 136 8.71 1.08 13.47
CA SER A 136 8.19 0.92 14.84
C SER A 136 6.95 1.77 15.14
N ASP A 137 6.57 2.66 14.23
CA ASP A 137 5.58 3.70 14.50
C ASP A 137 4.49 3.78 13.44
N TYR A 138 3.29 4.14 13.86
CA TYR A 138 2.19 4.46 12.96
C TYR A 138 2.26 5.92 12.52
N THR A 139 2.08 6.16 11.23
CA THR A 139 2.11 7.51 10.65
C THR A 139 0.70 7.99 10.35
N LEU A 140 0.28 9.05 11.03
CA LEU A 140 -0.95 9.78 10.74
C LEU A 140 -0.64 11.25 10.48
N PHE A 141 -1.30 11.82 9.50
CA PHE A 141 -1.10 13.21 9.11
C PHE A 141 -2.40 13.80 8.54
N ASP A 142 -2.43 15.12 8.43
CA ASP A 142 -3.56 15.84 7.85
C ASP A 142 -3.21 16.28 6.43
N LEU A 143 -4.03 15.85 5.46
CA LEU A 143 -4.01 16.35 4.09
C LEU A 143 -4.37 17.86 4.08
N PRO A 144 -4.03 18.59 3.01
CA PRO A 144 -4.31 20.04 2.93
C PRO A 144 -5.79 20.41 3.13
N ASN A 145 -6.72 19.56 2.68
CA ASN A 145 -8.16 19.76 2.89
C ASN A 145 -8.63 19.45 4.33
N GLY A 146 -7.72 19.01 5.20
CA GLY A 146 -8.00 18.67 6.58
C GLY A 146 -8.41 17.20 6.83
N THR A 147 -8.53 16.36 5.81
CA THR A 147 -8.78 14.92 5.98
C THR A 147 -7.59 14.26 6.67
N ARG A 148 -7.85 13.47 7.73
CA ARG A 148 -6.79 12.74 8.43
C ARG A 148 -6.52 11.42 7.75
N ALA A 149 -5.31 11.25 7.27
CA ALA A 149 -4.85 10.04 6.60
C ALA A 149 -3.87 9.24 7.48
N GLY A 150 -3.90 7.91 7.29
CA GLY A 150 -2.89 6.99 7.78
C GLY A 150 -2.27 6.22 6.63
N ILE A 151 -1.10 5.62 6.85
CA ILE A 151 -0.39 4.81 5.85
C ILE A 151 -0.12 3.43 6.46
N LEU A 152 -0.39 2.36 5.70
CA LEU A 152 0.05 1.00 5.98
C LEU A 152 0.53 0.34 4.69
N ILE A 153 1.75 -0.21 4.71
CA ILE A 153 2.39 -0.73 3.51
C ILE A 153 2.15 -2.25 3.38
N CYS A 154 1.39 -2.66 2.37
CA CYS A 154 1.23 -4.05 1.93
C CYS A 154 0.87 -5.00 3.08
N TYR A 155 1.80 -5.87 3.51
CA TYR A 155 1.58 -6.85 4.57
C TYR A 155 1.03 -6.24 5.87
N ASP A 156 1.37 -4.99 6.18
CA ASP A 156 0.86 -4.30 7.37
C ASP A 156 -0.68 -4.24 7.39
N CYS A 157 -1.32 -4.16 6.21
CA CYS A 157 -2.78 -4.16 6.06
C CYS A 157 -3.41 -5.55 6.29
N ASN A 158 -2.65 -6.63 6.17
CA ASN A 158 -3.15 -7.98 6.42
C ASN A 158 -3.50 -8.20 7.89
N LEU A 159 -2.80 -7.50 8.80
CA LEU A 159 -3.03 -7.56 10.23
C LEU A 159 -4.12 -6.54 10.62
N GLY A 160 -5.27 -7.05 11.06
CA GLY A 160 -6.42 -6.22 11.39
C GLY A 160 -6.15 -5.21 12.50
N GLU A 161 -5.25 -5.54 13.43
CA GLU A 161 -4.79 -4.70 14.53
C GLU A 161 -4.17 -3.39 14.03
N ASN A 162 -3.33 -3.45 13.00
CA ASN A 162 -2.67 -2.27 12.45
C ASN A 162 -3.69 -1.29 11.88
N VAL A 163 -4.68 -1.79 11.14
CA VAL A 163 -5.75 -0.95 10.58
C VAL A 163 -6.62 -0.38 11.69
N ARG A 164 -6.95 -1.20 12.71
CA ARG A 164 -7.71 -0.76 13.87
C ARG A 164 -7.00 0.35 14.64
N ILE A 165 -5.68 0.27 14.82
CA ILE A 165 -4.88 1.31 15.48
C ILE A 165 -4.95 2.62 14.70
N ASN A 166 -4.78 2.59 13.37
CA ASN A 166 -4.93 3.79 12.53
C ASN A 166 -6.31 4.45 12.72
N ALA A 167 -7.38 3.67 12.69
CA ALA A 167 -8.73 4.18 12.88
C ALA A 167 -8.95 4.76 14.30
N LEU A 168 -8.39 4.11 15.34
CA LEU A 168 -8.46 4.60 16.72
C LEU A 168 -7.67 5.90 16.93
N GLN A 169 -6.60 6.10 16.18
CA GLN A 169 -5.82 7.35 16.17
C GLN A 169 -6.47 8.44 15.28
N GLY A 170 -7.62 8.13 14.68
CA GLY A 170 -8.46 9.08 13.98
C GLY A 170 -8.29 9.13 12.46
N ALA A 171 -7.66 8.13 11.84
CA ALA A 171 -7.63 8.03 10.38
C ALA A 171 -9.05 8.00 9.81
N GLU A 172 -9.27 8.77 8.76
CA GLU A 172 -10.49 8.82 7.97
C GLU A 172 -10.27 8.13 6.61
N VAL A 173 -9.02 8.18 6.15
CA VAL A 173 -8.53 7.54 4.94
C VAL A 173 -7.29 6.72 5.27
N LEU A 174 -7.23 5.49 4.79
CA LEU A 174 -6.04 4.65 4.82
C LEU A 174 -5.42 4.57 3.43
N ILE A 175 -4.18 4.99 3.31
CA ILE A 175 -3.34 4.83 2.13
C ILE A 175 -2.65 3.48 2.24
N ALA A 176 -2.93 2.59 1.29
CA ALA A 176 -2.51 1.19 1.30
C ALA A 176 -1.73 0.82 0.02
N PRO A 177 -0.45 1.24 -0.10
CA PRO A 177 0.39 0.87 -1.22
C PRO A 177 0.86 -0.58 -1.08
N HIS A 178 0.82 -1.33 -2.18
CA HIS A 178 1.11 -2.76 -2.21
C HIS A 178 2.02 -3.16 -3.38
N GLN A 179 2.61 -4.36 -3.26
CA GLN A 179 3.21 -5.16 -4.32
C GLN A 179 2.76 -6.62 -4.11
N THR A 180 1.50 -6.91 -4.42
CA THR A 180 0.85 -8.18 -4.06
C THR A 180 0.03 -8.76 -5.22
N GLY A 181 -0.48 -9.98 -5.00
CA GLY A 181 -1.14 -10.76 -6.06
C GLY A 181 -0.15 -11.43 -6.99
N GLY A 182 -0.54 -12.55 -7.60
CA GLY A 182 0.29 -13.27 -8.57
C GLY A 182 1.62 -13.80 -8.05
N CYS A 183 1.82 -13.86 -6.74
CA CYS A 183 3.05 -14.29 -6.11
C CYS A 183 2.91 -15.61 -5.36
N ALA A 184 4.01 -16.37 -5.30
CA ALA A 184 4.07 -17.60 -4.54
C ALA A 184 3.90 -17.34 -3.04
N THR A 185 3.17 -18.24 -2.37
CA THR A 185 2.94 -18.19 -0.93
C THR A 185 2.81 -19.61 -0.38
N PRO A 186 3.22 -19.87 0.87
CA PRO A 186 3.00 -21.15 1.53
C PRO A 186 1.52 -21.50 1.68
N SER A 187 0.64 -20.51 1.77
CA SER A 187 -0.81 -20.73 1.93
C SER A 187 -1.45 -21.18 0.61
N PRO A 188 -2.08 -22.36 0.54
CA PRO A 188 -2.61 -22.92 -0.71
C PRO A 188 -3.86 -22.19 -1.25
N ARG A 189 -4.46 -21.29 -0.47
CA ARG A 189 -5.67 -20.53 -0.85
C ARG A 189 -5.47 -19.03 -0.80
N CYS A 190 -4.23 -18.57 -0.83
CA CYS A 190 -3.85 -17.18 -0.80
C CYS A 190 -3.00 -16.88 -2.03
N MET A 191 -3.50 -16.00 -2.90
CA MET A 191 -2.79 -15.63 -4.13
C MET A 191 -2.41 -16.85 -4.99
N GLY A 192 -1.20 -16.90 -5.51
CA GLY A 192 -0.63 -17.96 -6.35
C GLY A 192 0.10 -17.36 -7.53
N ALA A 193 1.20 -17.99 -7.92
CA ALA A 193 2.02 -17.53 -9.04
C ALA A 193 1.22 -17.52 -10.36
N ILE A 194 1.43 -16.48 -11.14
CA ILE A 194 0.91 -16.36 -12.51
C ILE A 194 2.07 -16.64 -13.46
N ASP A 195 1.80 -17.41 -14.53
CA ASP A 195 2.81 -17.68 -15.55
C ASP A 195 3.21 -16.37 -16.26
N VAL A 196 4.50 -16.06 -16.24
CA VAL A 196 5.06 -14.88 -16.89
C VAL A 196 4.72 -14.84 -18.41
N ALA A 197 4.60 -16.01 -19.05
CA ALA A 197 4.20 -16.09 -20.46
C ALA A 197 2.81 -15.48 -20.73
N LEU A 198 1.88 -15.53 -19.79
CA LEU A 198 0.58 -14.84 -19.94
C LEU A 198 0.75 -13.33 -19.99
N TRP A 199 1.64 -12.78 -19.14
CA TRP A 199 1.95 -11.36 -19.17
C TRP A 199 2.64 -10.94 -20.45
N GLU A 200 3.60 -11.71 -20.90
CA GLU A 200 4.34 -11.41 -22.15
C GLU A 200 3.44 -11.47 -23.38
N ASN A 201 2.43 -12.35 -23.37
CA ASN A 201 1.46 -12.50 -24.46
C ASN A 201 0.23 -11.55 -24.37
N ARG A 202 0.16 -10.67 -23.36
CA ARG A 202 -1.03 -9.83 -23.09
C ARG A 202 -1.46 -8.92 -24.21
N ALA A 203 -0.54 -8.55 -25.11
CA ALA A 203 -0.89 -7.75 -26.30
C ALA A 203 -1.71 -8.53 -27.32
N VAL A 204 -1.59 -9.87 -27.33
CA VAL A 204 -2.31 -10.77 -28.26
C VAL A 204 -3.58 -11.30 -27.59
N ASP A 205 -3.48 -11.70 -26.31
CA ASP A 205 -4.61 -12.22 -25.53
C ASP A 205 -4.66 -11.55 -24.15
N PRO A 206 -5.17 -10.32 -24.05
CA PRO A 206 -5.32 -9.64 -22.77
C PRO A 206 -6.33 -10.34 -21.84
N ALA A 207 -7.34 -11.03 -22.41
CA ALA A 207 -8.39 -11.66 -21.62
C ALA A 207 -7.85 -12.80 -20.75
N ALA A 208 -6.84 -13.53 -21.20
CA ALA A 208 -6.24 -14.64 -20.43
C ALA A 208 -5.57 -14.13 -19.14
N ILE A 209 -4.74 -13.09 -19.22
CA ILE A 209 -4.07 -12.52 -18.05
C ILE A 209 -5.04 -11.75 -17.15
N GLU A 210 -6.01 -11.02 -17.70
CA GLU A 210 -7.03 -10.31 -16.94
C GLU A 210 -7.98 -11.24 -16.19
N ALA A 211 -8.20 -12.46 -16.70
CA ALA A 211 -8.92 -13.51 -15.97
C ALA A 211 -8.15 -13.91 -14.70
N GLU A 212 -6.83 -14.06 -14.77
CA GLU A 212 -5.98 -14.32 -13.61
C GLU A 212 -6.04 -13.15 -12.60
N PHE A 213 -6.01 -11.89 -13.08
CA PHE A 213 -6.08 -10.70 -12.22
C PHE A 213 -7.43 -10.56 -11.50
N ARG A 214 -8.52 -10.98 -12.14
CA ARG A 214 -9.86 -11.00 -11.50
C ARG A 214 -10.06 -12.19 -10.58
N GLY A 215 -9.38 -13.28 -10.84
CA GLY A 215 -9.53 -14.56 -10.15
C GLY A 215 -8.89 -14.62 -8.75
N PRO A 216 -8.74 -15.84 -8.20
CA PRO A 216 -8.27 -16.09 -6.84
C PRO A 216 -6.83 -15.67 -6.58
N LYS A 217 -6.05 -15.38 -7.62
CA LYS A 217 -4.67 -14.90 -7.49
C LYS A 217 -4.58 -13.37 -7.32
N GLY A 218 -5.64 -12.64 -7.62
CA GLY A 218 -5.74 -11.19 -7.55
C GLY A 218 -6.98 -10.72 -6.82
N ARG A 219 -7.94 -10.15 -7.56
CA ARG A 219 -9.13 -9.47 -7.05
C ARG A 219 -9.96 -10.32 -6.06
N GLU A 220 -10.26 -11.57 -6.39
CA GLU A 220 -11.05 -12.43 -5.50
C GLU A 220 -10.37 -12.65 -4.15
N TRP A 221 -9.03 -12.77 -4.12
CA TRP A 221 -8.30 -12.86 -2.87
C TRP A 221 -8.33 -11.54 -2.09
N LEU A 222 -8.14 -10.41 -2.75
CA LEU A 222 -8.22 -9.09 -2.12
C LEU A 222 -9.58 -8.85 -1.47
N LEU A 223 -10.67 -9.23 -2.15
CA LEU A 223 -12.03 -9.05 -1.64
C LEU A 223 -12.38 -9.95 -0.44
N LYS A 224 -11.56 -10.95 -0.11
CA LYS A 224 -11.74 -11.74 1.13
C LYS A 224 -11.44 -10.97 2.40
N TRP A 225 -10.63 -9.92 2.32
CA TRP A 225 -10.16 -9.22 3.52
C TRP A 225 -10.16 -7.69 3.41
N LEU A 226 -9.87 -7.13 2.24
CA LEU A 226 -9.71 -5.68 2.07
C LEU A 226 -10.99 -4.89 2.40
N PRO A 227 -12.21 -5.30 1.97
CA PRO A 227 -13.45 -4.64 2.36
C PRO A 227 -13.65 -4.59 3.88
N ALA A 228 -13.31 -5.65 4.60
CA ALA A 228 -13.42 -5.68 6.05
C ALA A 228 -12.48 -4.67 6.72
N ARG A 229 -11.31 -4.38 6.13
CA ARG A 229 -10.41 -3.34 6.65
C ARG A 229 -11.05 -1.96 6.61
N ALA A 230 -11.79 -1.64 5.56
CA ALA A 230 -12.55 -0.40 5.45
C ALA A 230 -13.79 -0.42 6.37
N HIS A 231 -14.63 -1.43 6.23
CA HIS A 231 -15.92 -1.55 6.90
C HIS A 231 -15.80 -1.56 8.44
N ASP A 232 -14.99 -2.47 9.00
CA ASP A 232 -14.86 -2.65 10.44
C ASP A 232 -14.28 -1.42 11.14
N ASN A 233 -13.56 -0.61 10.40
CA ASN A 233 -12.85 0.56 10.89
C ASN A 233 -13.54 1.89 10.52
N GLY A 234 -14.54 1.85 9.63
CA GLY A 234 -15.27 3.02 9.20
C GLY A 234 -14.38 4.06 8.53
N ILE A 235 -13.47 3.61 7.67
CA ILE A 235 -12.50 4.44 6.96
C ILE A 235 -12.60 4.19 5.46
N TYR A 236 -12.26 5.20 4.66
CA TYR A 236 -11.94 4.99 3.25
C TYR A 236 -10.62 4.25 3.12
N LEU A 237 -10.49 3.38 2.13
CA LEU A 237 -9.24 2.67 1.85
C LEU A 237 -8.85 2.87 0.39
N ILE A 238 -7.66 3.40 0.15
CA ILE A 238 -7.10 3.61 -1.18
C ILE A 238 -5.98 2.58 -1.38
N PHE A 239 -6.27 1.56 -2.18
CA PHE A 239 -5.35 0.47 -2.49
C PHE A 239 -4.67 0.73 -3.83
N SER A 240 -3.35 0.92 -3.81
CA SER A 240 -2.49 1.02 -4.99
C SER A 240 -1.56 -0.18 -5.04
N ASN A 241 -1.36 -0.76 -6.21
CA ASN A 241 -0.59 -1.99 -6.35
C ASN A 241 0.27 -2.01 -7.62
N GLY A 242 1.40 -2.68 -7.59
CA GLY A 242 2.16 -2.95 -8.79
C GLY A 242 1.39 -3.83 -9.75
N VAL A 243 1.59 -3.65 -11.06
CA VAL A 243 1.03 -4.50 -12.11
C VAL A 243 2.16 -5.01 -13.01
N GLY A 244 2.00 -6.23 -13.53
CA GLY A 244 2.93 -6.78 -14.49
C GLY A 244 4.15 -7.48 -13.89
N ARG A 245 5.11 -7.77 -14.75
CA ARG A 245 6.28 -8.53 -14.37
C ARG A 245 7.15 -7.78 -13.40
N ASP A 246 7.42 -8.43 -12.25
CA ASP A 246 8.33 -7.99 -11.20
C ASP A 246 9.32 -9.13 -10.96
N ASP A 247 10.43 -9.13 -11.69
CA ASP A 247 11.41 -10.21 -11.82
C ASP A 247 10.78 -11.53 -12.33
N ASN A 248 10.62 -12.53 -11.51
CA ASN A 248 10.05 -13.84 -11.85
C ASN A 248 8.57 -14.00 -11.45
N GLU A 249 7.93 -12.97 -10.94
CA GLU A 249 6.52 -12.93 -10.58
C GLU A 249 5.74 -11.93 -11.44
N VAL A 250 4.41 -12.04 -11.45
CA VAL A 250 3.51 -11.10 -12.15
C VAL A 250 2.54 -10.51 -11.13
N ARG A 251 2.69 -9.22 -10.82
CA ARG A 251 1.76 -8.48 -9.95
C ARG A 251 0.43 -8.26 -10.65
N THR A 252 -0.66 -8.33 -9.90
CA THR A 252 -2.00 -8.32 -10.48
C THR A 252 -2.62 -6.95 -10.65
N GLY A 253 -1.93 -5.87 -10.23
CA GLY A 253 -2.56 -4.56 -10.20
C GLY A 253 -3.75 -4.52 -9.25
N ASN A 254 -4.96 -4.44 -9.78
CA ASN A 254 -6.19 -4.34 -9.04
C ASN A 254 -6.25 -3.07 -8.15
N ALA A 255 -5.72 -1.94 -8.65
CA ALA A 255 -5.90 -0.67 -7.95
C ALA A 255 -7.38 -0.45 -7.67
N MET A 256 -7.73 -0.09 -6.42
CA MET A 256 -9.12 0.10 -6.02
C MET A 256 -9.27 1.11 -4.89
N ILE A 257 -10.47 1.68 -4.80
CA ILE A 257 -10.87 2.59 -3.72
C ILE A 257 -12.14 2.05 -3.09
N LEU A 258 -12.12 1.86 -1.77
CA LEU A 258 -13.25 1.35 -0.99
C LEU A 258 -13.80 2.42 -0.06
N ASP A 259 -15.11 2.39 0.13
CA ASP A 259 -15.79 3.28 1.07
C ASP A 259 -15.83 2.70 2.51
N PRO A 260 -16.29 3.49 3.50
CA PRO A 260 -16.40 3.04 4.90
C PRO A 260 -17.44 1.93 5.16
N TYR A 261 -18.22 1.53 4.17
CA TYR A 261 -19.09 0.35 4.22
C TYR A 261 -18.43 -0.90 3.61
N GLY A 262 -17.23 -0.76 3.04
CA GLY A 262 -16.49 -1.84 2.37
C GLY A 262 -16.90 -2.01 0.90
N ASP A 263 -17.71 -1.11 0.37
CA ASP A 263 -18.09 -1.14 -1.04
C ASP A 263 -16.98 -0.60 -1.91
N VAL A 264 -16.77 -1.23 -3.08
CA VAL A 264 -15.78 -0.80 -4.06
C VAL A 264 -16.36 0.37 -4.86
N LEU A 265 -15.79 1.56 -4.70
CA LEU A 265 -16.18 2.77 -5.44
C LEU A 265 -15.59 2.81 -6.85
N ALA A 266 -14.35 2.37 -6.98
CA ALA A 266 -13.62 2.31 -8.25
C ALA A 266 -12.57 1.21 -8.19
N GLU A 267 -12.37 0.50 -9.29
CA GLU A 267 -11.35 -0.55 -9.43
C GLU A 267 -10.94 -0.76 -10.87
N THR A 268 -9.78 -1.37 -11.08
CA THR A 268 -9.31 -1.82 -12.39
C THR A 268 -8.65 -3.19 -12.28
N TRP A 269 -8.67 -3.95 -13.38
CA TRP A 269 -7.96 -5.23 -13.57
C TRP A 269 -7.26 -5.29 -14.93
N GLN A 270 -7.04 -4.13 -15.53
CA GLN A 270 -6.34 -4.07 -16.81
C GLN A 270 -4.92 -4.63 -16.72
N ALA A 271 -4.50 -5.35 -17.75
CA ALA A 271 -3.15 -5.89 -17.85
C ALA A 271 -2.16 -4.82 -18.34
N GLY A 272 -2.08 -3.74 -17.59
CA GLY A 272 -1.22 -2.59 -17.88
C GLY A 272 -1.33 -1.50 -16.81
N ASP A 273 -0.60 -0.42 -17.04
CA ASP A 273 -0.68 0.76 -16.19
C ASP A 273 -2.06 1.38 -16.31
N ASP A 274 -2.65 1.75 -15.16
CA ASP A 274 -3.99 2.33 -15.10
C ASP A 274 -4.20 3.14 -13.83
N MET A 275 -5.24 3.96 -13.83
CA MET A 275 -5.61 4.82 -12.71
C MET A 275 -7.13 4.79 -12.48
N VAL A 276 -7.52 4.62 -11.23
CA VAL A 276 -8.91 4.75 -10.80
C VAL A 276 -9.09 5.96 -9.90
N LEU A 277 -10.26 6.59 -9.96
CA LEU A 277 -10.60 7.79 -9.18
C LEU A 277 -11.95 7.61 -8.47
N ALA A 278 -12.07 8.19 -7.28
CA ALA A 278 -13.33 8.28 -6.55
C ALA A 278 -13.45 9.57 -5.73
N ASP A 279 -14.65 10.02 -5.52
CA ASP A 279 -14.99 11.08 -4.58
C ASP A 279 -15.28 10.45 -3.21
N LEU A 280 -14.46 10.74 -2.23
CA LEU A 280 -14.59 10.29 -0.85
C LEU A 280 -15.45 11.30 -0.08
N LYS A 281 -16.72 10.97 0.10
CA LYS A 281 -17.71 11.88 0.73
C LYS A 281 -17.60 11.84 2.25
N ALA A 282 -17.34 12.97 2.87
CA ALA A 282 -17.22 13.08 4.32
C ALA A 282 -18.47 12.58 5.07
N GLU A 283 -19.67 12.83 4.52
CA GLU A 283 -20.93 12.41 5.08
C GLU A 283 -21.13 10.89 5.12
N THR A 284 -20.58 10.14 4.13
CA THR A 284 -20.68 8.67 4.07
C THR A 284 -20.07 8.05 5.33
N ARG A 285 -18.97 8.61 5.84
CA ARG A 285 -18.30 8.12 7.03
C ARG A 285 -19.07 8.43 8.32
N ALA A 286 -19.80 9.53 8.38
CA ALA A 286 -20.38 10.06 9.62
C ALA A 286 -21.29 9.05 10.35
N MET A 287 -22.03 8.22 9.61
CA MET A 287 -23.01 7.25 10.15
C MET A 287 -22.66 5.79 9.84
N CYS A 288 -21.49 5.52 9.25
CA CYS A 288 -21.13 4.16 8.89
C CYS A 288 -20.99 3.24 10.11
N THR A 289 -21.17 1.96 9.88
CA THR A 289 -21.21 0.92 10.92
C THR A 289 -19.90 0.87 11.71
N GLY A 290 -18.75 0.93 11.05
CA GLY A 290 -17.44 0.85 11.68
C GLY A 290 -17.18 1.98 12.69
N VAL A 291 -17.53 3.21 12.35
CA VAL A 291 -17.43 4.37 13.28
C VAL A 291 -18.28 4.16 14.53
N ARG A 292 -19.49 3.61 14.37
CA ARG A 292 -20.38 3.30 15.49
C ARG A 292 -19.82 2.18 16.36
N TRP A 293 -19.26 1.13 15.76
CA TRP A 293 -18.64 0.01 16.49
C TRP A 293 -17.41 0.46 17.28
N ILE A 294 -16.57 1.31 16.71
CA ILE A 294 -15.43 1.87 17.44
C ILE A 294 -15.86 2.59 18.72
N ARG A 295 -16.98 3.33 18.69
CA ARG A 295 -17.51 4.04 19.87
C ARG A 295 -18.07 3.12 20.95
N SER A 296 -18.47 1.89 20.59
CA SER A 296 -19.00 0.89 21.54
C SER A 296 -17.96 -0.11 22.06
N ARG A 297 -16.67 0.11 21.73
CA ARG A 297 -15.58 -0.78 22.19
C ARG A 297 -15.49 -0.82 23.71
N ARG A 298 -15.05 -1.98 24.20
CA ARG A 298 -14.77 -2.23 25.61
C ARG A 298 -13.28 -2.55 25.79
N PRO A 299 -12.39 -1.53 25.85
CA PRO A 299 -10.93 -1.72 25.86
C PRO A 299 -10.44 -2.61 26.99
N GLU A 300 -11.15 -2.63 28.13
CA GLU A 300 -10.82 -3.46 29.29
C GLU A 300 -10.85 -4.98 29.00
N LEU A 301 -11.51 -5.41 27.90
CA LEU A 301 -11.58 -6.81 27.47
C LEU A 301 -10.47 -7.20 26.48
N TYR A 302 -9.71 -6.24 25.96
CA TYR A 302 -8.83 -6.47 24.80
C TYR A 302 -7.36 -6.69 25.17
N LYS A 303 -7.06 -6.93 26.45
CA LYS A 303 -5.70 -7.16 26.92
C LYS A 303 -4.98 -8.28 26.13
N ALA A 304 -5.70 -9.33 25.77
CA ALA A 304 -5.15 -10.47 25.03
C ALA A 304 -4.58 -10.08 23.65
N VAL A 305 -5.12 -9.02 23.00
CA VAL A 305 -4.62 -8.54 21.68
C VAL A 305 -3.21 -7.96 21.78
N SER A 306 -2.84 -7.37 22.92
CA SER A 306 -1.54 -6.75 23.13
C SER A 306 -0.59 -7.60 24.01
N THR A 307 -1.03 -8.78 24.44
CA THR A 307 -0.20 -9.69 25.25
C THR A 307 0.47 -10.70 24.33
N PRO A 308 1.82 -10.80 24.35
CA PRO A 308 2.53 -11.81 23.56
C PRO A 308 2.02 -13.23 23.90
N THR A 309 1.78 -14.03 22.88
CA THR A 309 1.35 -15.43 23.03
C THR A 309 2.52 -16.40 23.05
N GLY A 310 3.73 -15.93 22.68
CA GLY A 310 4.92 -16.76 22.48
C GLY A 310 4.93 -17.52 21.15
N ARG A 311 3.93 -17.26 20.28
CA ARG A 311 3.83 -17.86 18.93
C ARG A 311 4.25 -16.90 17.82
N GLU A 312 4.50 -15.64 18.18
CA GLU A 312 4.93 -14.62 17.25
C GLU A 312 6.32 -15.00 16.68
N GLN A 313 6.45 -14.92 15.36
CA GLN A 313 7.68 -15.23 14.65
C GLN A 313 8.12 -14.03 13.81
N ASP A 314 9.39 -14.02 13.44
CA ASP A 314 9.89 -13.05 12.48
C ASP A 314 9.13 -13.13 11.17
N ILE A 315 8.78 -11.99 10.59
CA ILE A 315 7.95 -11.91 9.38
C ILE A 315 8.59 -12.62 8.19
N ARG A 316 9.93 -12.65 8.08
CA ARG A 316 10.63 -13.38 7.00
C ARG A 316 10.40 -14.87 7.13
N THR A 317 10.46 -15.41 8.35
CA THR A 317 10.15 -16.81 8.64
C THR A 317 8.71 -17.12 8.21
N VAL A 318 7.75 -16.34 8.68
CA VAL A 318 6.32 -16.54 8.36
C VAL A 318 6.06 -16.47 6.84
N ARG A 319 6.70 -15.53 6.14
CA ARG A 319 6.46 -15.28 4.71
C ARG A 319 7.04 -16.37 3.81
N PHE A 320 8.18 -16.95 4.19
CA PHE A 320 8.92 -17.87 3.32
C PHE A 320 8.93 -19.34 3.80
N SER A 321 8.60 -19.61 5.07
CA SER A 321 8.55 -20.98 5.57
C SER A 321 7.37 -21.75 4.96
N THR A 322 7.64 -22.95 4.49
CA THR A 322 6.61 -23.92 4.07
C THR A 322 6.22 -24.89 5.18
N ALA A 323 6.85 -24.80 6.36
CA ALA A 323 6.52 -25.60 7.52
C ALA A 323 5.14 -25.22 8.08
N ASP A 324 4.37 -26.23 8.54
CA ASP A 324 3.12 -25.98 9.27
C ASP A 324 3.45 -25.24 10.58
N PRO A 325 2.99 -24.00 10.77
CA PRO A 325 3.32 -23.20 11.97
C PRO A 325 2.75 -23.82 13.27
N GLU A 326 1.82 -24.77 13.17
CA GLU A 326 1.23 -25.46 14.33
C GLU A 326 1.73 -26.90 14.52
N ALA A 327 2.64 -27.38 13.66
CA ALA A 327 3.14 -28.77 13.75
C ALA A 327 3.86 -29.03 15.09
N SER A 328 4.57 -28.03 15.62
CA SER A 328 5.31 -28.12 16.89
C SER A 328 4.42 -28.12 18.15
N ASN A 329 3.13 -27.85 18.01
CA ASN A 329 2.19 -27.74 19.15
C ASN A 329 1.23 -28.96 19.24
N ARG A 330 1.48 -30.02 18.46
CA ARG A 330 0.63 -31.24 18.44
C ARG A 330 1.20 -32.42 19.21
N ASP A 331 2.37 -32.24 19.86
CA ASP A 331 3.00 -33.25 20.72
C ASP A 331 2.67 -33.03 22.21
#